data_a83d68b4d963b2f8e4b666afc82ac5a8
#
_entry.id   a83d68b4d963b2f8e4b666afc82ac5a8
#
_cell.length_a   1.000
_cell.length_b   1.000
_cell.length_c   1.000
_cell.angle_alpha   90.00
_cell.angle_beta   90.00
_cell.angle_gamma   90.00
#
_symmetry.space_group_name_H-M   'P 1'
#
loop_
_entity.id
_entity.type
_entity.pdbx_description
1 polymer ?
#
loop_
_entity_poly.entity_id
_entity_poly.type
_entity_poly.pdbx_seq_one_letter_code
_entity_poly.pdbx_strand_id
1 'polypeptide(L)'
;MKKYTLIILITNVLLGQQGLWQPGTAYILPQGRWEYGLFQPVRWGQSENREISFFKLSSLLMPNITMKQRWLQKGEWAISTVHSFCYPTPLLKKLQSPLGMDIGGPNMFAMISPEFEIPHMFSLWNTIVASKPLDHDRVFSAKAGVAIALGGADLAMESTIDLPLVYHRLAVYYNSWLLRLGTDMNGRLKRNWTYLVDGDLFLIPGMKGYMALEHKSVVTWEKSRRFHISFGYKLIYGLYPDGYPNDHMALLHILPLLDLQWARD
;
A
#
# COMPACT_ATOMS: atom_id res chain seq x y z
N MET A 1 45.49 7.46 -10.13
CA MET A 1 44.48 8.19 -9.37
C MET A 1 43.07 8.15 -9.98
N LYS A 2 42.84 8.17 -11.32
CA LYS A 2 41.52 8.23 -11.94
C LYS A 2 40.61 6.98 -11.73
N LYS A 3 41.18 5.78 -11.54
CA LYS A 3 40.37 4.53 -11.35
C LYS A 3 39.70 4.43 -9.97
N TYR A 4 40.32 4.95 -8.93
CA TYR A 4 39.74 4.90 -7.55
C TYR A 4 38.63 5.93 -7.37
N THR A 5 38.67 7.07 -8.08
CA THR A 5 37.60 8.07 -8.04
C THR A 5 36.31 7.52 -8.65
N LEU A 6 36.42 6.71 -9.72
CA LEU A 6 35.24 6.08 -10.36
C LEU A 6 34.58 5.02 -9.47
N ILE A 7 35.38 4.21 -8.76
CA ILE A 7 34.85 3.18 -7.83
C ILE A 7 34.16 3.85 -6.64
N ILE A 8 34.71 4.93 -6.10
CA ILE A 8 34.09 5.70 -5.01
C ILE A 8 32.79 6.38 -5.47
N LEU A 9 32.71 6.85 -6.71
CA LEU A 9 31.49 7.43 -7.27
C LEU A 9 30.39 6.38 -7.46
N ILE A 10 30.75 5.20 -7.97
CA ILE A 10 29.79 4.08 -8.16
C ILE A 10 29.28 3.55 -6.82
N THR A 11 30.16 3.42 -5.82
CA THR A 11 29.74 2.98 -4.47
C THR A 11 28.87 4.02 -3.76
N ASN A 12 29.09 5.32 -3.96
CA ASN A 12 28.23 6.36 -3.39
C ASN A 12 26.85 6.43 -4.05
N VAL A 13 26.72 6.14 -5.36
CA VAL A 13 25.44 6.04 -6.06
C VAL A 13 24.63 4.85 -5.53
N LEU A 14 25.27 3.70 -5.27
CA LEU A 14 24.62 2.54 -4.69
C LEU A 14 24.21 2.77 -3.22
N LEU A 15 25.02 3.46 -2.43
CA LEU A 15 24.74 3.78 -1.04
C LEU A 15 23.64 4.85 -0.88
N GLY A 16 23.52 5.79 -1.82
CA GLY A 16 22.44 6.80 -1.83
C GLY A 16 21.05 6.17 -2.01
N GLN A 17 20.95 5.11 -2.83
CA GLN A 17 19.70 4.40 -3.09
C GLN A 17 19.28 3.46 -1.92
N GLN A 18 20.22 3.00 -1.12
CA GLN A 18 19.93 2.12 0.03
C GLN A 18 19.31 2.84 1.24
N GLY A 19 19.33 4.17 1.25
CA GLY A 19 18.78 4.99 2.34
C GLY A 19 17.30 5.35 2.23
N LEU A 20 16.65 5.01 1.12
CA LEU A 20 15.24 5.38 0.91
C LEU A 20 14.31 4.25 1.38
N TRP A 21 13.65 4.45 2.50
CA TRP A 21 12.66 3.54 3.10
C TRP A 21 11.36 3.53 2.29
N GLN A 22 11.35 2.95 1.08
CA GLN A 22 10.21 3.19 0.20
C GLN A 22 9.63 1.92 -0.39
N PRO A 23 8.45 1.49 0.15
CA PRO A 23 7.80 0.27 -0.31
C PRO A 23 7.29 0.35 -1.75
N GLY A 24 7.00 1.56 -2.26
CA GLY A 24 6.42 1.77 -3.59
C GLY A 24 7.38 1.60 -4.77
N THR A 25 8.70 1.57 -4.54
CA THR A 25 9.69 1.44 -5.60
C THR A 25 9.94 -0.01 -6.01
N ALA A 26 10.61 -0.22 -7.15
CA ALA A 26 11.08 -1.53 -7.60
C ALA A 26 12.31 -2.03 -6.82
N TYR A 27 12.90 -1.21 -5.96
CA TYR A 27 14.04 -1.62 -5.14
C TYR A 27 13.59 -2.50 -3.98
N ILE A 28 14.48 -3.39 -3.57
CA ILE A 28 14.26 -4.43 -2.56
C ILE A 28 15.08 -4.09 -1.32
N LEU A 29 14.56 -4.38 -0.15
CA LEU A 29 15.33 -4.30 1.09
C LEU A 29 16.57 -5.19 1.02
N PRO A 30 17.71 -4.76 1.56
CA PRO A 30 18.88 -5.61 1.73
C PRO A 30 18.53 -6.93 2.42
N GLN A 31 19.18 -8.01 2.00
CA GLN A 31 18.99 -9.32 2.61
C GLN A 31 19.25 -9.27 4.14
N GLY A 32 18.33 -9.86 4.90
CA GLY A 32 18.39 -9.89 6.37
C GLY A 32 17.79 -8.65 7.05
N ARG A 33 17.66 -7.54 6.33
CA ARG A 33 17.09 -6.30 6.88
C ARG A 33 15.60 -6.43 7.13
N TRP A 34 15.18 -5.96 8.31
CA TRP A 34 13.77 -5.82 8.71
C TRP A 34 13.41 -4.36 8.88
N GLU A 35 12.22 -4.00 8.43
CA GLU A 35 11.61 -2.69 8.66
C GLU A 35 10.16 -2.86 9.11
N TYR A 36 9.73 -2.05 10.07
CA TYR A 36 8.35 -2.07 10.55
C TYR A 36 7.94 -0.70 11.09
N GLY A 37 6.68 -0.35 10.88
CA GLY A 37 6.06 0.85 11.44
C GLY A 37 4.90 0.49 12.36
N LEU A 38 4.26 1.49 12.95
CA LEU A 38 2.99 1.27 13.65
C LEU A 38 1.90 0.92 12.63
N PHE A 39 1.78 1.69 11.56
CA PHE A 39 0.79 1.53 10.49
C PHE A 39 1.38 1.01 9.19
N GLN A 40 2.69 1.12 9.00
CA GLN A 40 3.38 0.53 7.86
C GLN A 40 3.50 -1.00 8.00
N PRO A 41 3.53 -1.73 6.88
CA PRO A 41 3.75 -3.18 6.93
C PRO A 41 5.11 -3.51 7.54
N VAL A 42 5.20 -4.68 8.16
CA VAL A 42 6.49 -5.32 8.41
C VAL A 42 7.05 -5.75 7.06
N ARG A 43 8.30 -5.42 6.80
CA ARG A 43 9.03 -5.74 5.57
C ARG A 43 10.30 -6.51 5.91
N TRP A 44 10.60 -7.52 5.16
CA TRP A 44 11.78 -8.35 5.34
C TRP A 44 12.47 -8.62 4.01
N GLY A 45 13.74 -8.25 3.91
CA GLY A 45 14.60 -8.61 2.80
C GLY A 45 14.98 -10.09 2.89
N GLN A 46 14.22 -10.96 2.22
CA GLN A 46 14.43 -12.41 2.25
C GLN A 46 15.71 -12.82 1.50
N SER A 47 15.98 -12.18 0.37
CA SER A 47 17.16 -12.40 -0.45
C SER A 47 17.53 -11.11 -1.19
N GLU A 48 18.59 -11.14 -1.98
CA GLU A 48 19.00 -10.00 -2.81
C GLU A 48 17.93 -9.52 -3.81
N ASN A 49 17.01 -10.42 -4.19
CA ASN A 49 15.97 -10.15 -5.19
C ASN A 49 14.53 -10.30 -4.68
N ARG A 50 14.35 -10.59 -3.38
CA ARG A 50 13.01 -10.82 -2.82
C ARG A 50 12.81 -10.16 -1.48
N GLU A 51 11.68 -9.50 -1.36
CA GLU A 51 11.17 -8.89 -0.14
C GLU A 51 9.80 -9.47 0.17
N ILE A 52 9.55 -9.76 1.44
CA ILE A 52 8.24 -10.18 1.96
C ILE A 52 7.73 -9.11 2.90
N SER A 53 6.44 -8.83 2.87
CA SER A 53 5.82 -7.89 3.79
C SER A 53 4.39 -8.31 4.16
N PHE A 54 3.93 -7.82 5.32
CA PHE A 54 2.55 -8.02 5.80
C PHE A 54 2.17 -6.90 6.79
N PHE A 55 0.89 -6.60 6.86
CA PHE A 55 0.35 -5.60 7.80
C PHE A 55 0.06 -6.26 9.15
N LYS A 56 0.94 -6.07 10.13
CA LYS A 56 0.88 -6.74 11.44
C LYS A 56 -0.41 -6.44 12.22
N LEU A 57 -0.89 -5.18 12.22
CA LEU A 57 -2.08 -4.80 13.00
C LEU A 57 -3.35 -5.45 12.48
N SER A 58 -3.46 -5.62 11.18
CA SER A 58 -4.64 -6.24 10.56
C SER A 58 -4.50 -7.75 10.38
N SER A 59 -3.30 -8.32 10.39
CA SER A 59 -3.06 -9.72 10.00
C SER A 59 -3.84 -10.75 10.81
N LEU A 60 -4.19 -10.46 12.07
CA LEU A 60 -5.02 -11.36 12.89
C LEU A 60 -6.47 -11.45 12.40
N LEU A 61 -7.00 -10.34 11.88
CA LEU A 61 -8.38 -10.24 11.41
C LEU A 61 -8.48 -10.23 9.89
N MET A 62 -7.42 -9.83 9.22
CA MET A 62 -7.31 -9.77 7.77
C MET A 62 -5.95 -10.35 7.36
N PRO A 63 -5.81 -11.68 7.32
CA PRO A 63 -4.62 -12.34 6.83
C PRO A 63 -4.19 -11.76 5.48
N ASN A 64 -2.95 -11.28 5.42
CA ASN A 64 -2.39 -10.67 4.23
C ASN A 64 -0.90 -10.94 4.15
N ILE A 65 -0.40 -11.08 2.93
CA ILE A 65 1.02 -11.22 2.65
C ILE A 65 1.32 -10.61 1.28
N THR A 66 2.45 -9.96 1.18
CA THR A 66 2.94 -9.39 -0.08
C THR A 66 4.36 -9.88 -0.33
N MET A 67 4.63 -10.34 -1.53
CA MET A 67 5.94 -10.69 -2.03
C MET A 67 6.31 -9.71 -3.14
N LYS A 68 7.47 -9.07 -3.02
CA LYS A 68 8.08 -8.28 -4.09
C LYS A 68 9.28 -9.03 -4.63
N GLN A 69 9.31 -9.27 -5.94
CA GLN A 69 10.40 -9.93 -6.65
C GLN A 69 11.01 -8.96 -7.65
N ARG A 70 12.29 -8.68 -7.51
CA ARG A 70 13.06 -7.92 -8.51
C ARG A 70 13.55 -8.85 -9.60
N TRP A 71 13.22 -8.51 -10.85
CA TRP A 71 13.57 -9.29 -12.03
C TRP A 71 14.76 -8.72 -12.78
N LEU A 72 14.83 -7.38 -12.83
CA LEU A 72 15.83 -6.69 -13.60
C LEU A 72 16.35 -5.48 -12.82
N GLN A 73 17.67 -5.32 -12.85
CA GLN A 73 18.35 -4.08 -12.51
C GLN A 73 19.45 -3.89 -13.53
N LYS A 74 19.23 -3.01 -14.50
CA LYS A 74 20.18 -2.75 -15.59
C LYS A 74 20.35 -1.23 -15.74
N GLY A 75 21.60 -0.77 -15.54
CA GLY A 75 21.88 0.66 -15.50
C GLY A 75 21.06 1.33 -14.39
N GLU A 76 20.31 2.36 -14.74
CA GLU A 76 19.49 3.14 -13.82
C GLU A 76 18.11 2.54 -13.57
N TRP A 77 17.66 1.53 -14.34
CA TRP A 77 16.33 0.96 -14.22
C TRP A 77 16.31 -0.25 -13.31
N ALA A 78 15.27 -0.31 -12.45
CA ALA A 78 14.88 -1.51 -11.72
C ALA A 78 13.45 -1.89 -12.09
N ILE A 79 13.18 -3.19 -12.28
CA ILE A 79 11.84 -3.72 -12.53
C ILE A 79 11.57 -4.84 -11.54
N SER A 80 10.42 -4.74 -10.87
CA SER A 80 9.96 -5.72 -9.89
C SER A 80 8.49 -6.05 -10.12
N THR A 81 8.08 -7.24 -9.68
CA THR A 81 6.67 -7.57 -9.51
C THR A 81 6.32 -7.60 -8.03
N VAL A 82 5.11 -7.20 -7.72
CA VAL A 82 4.53 -7.23 -6.37
C VAL A 82 3.29 -8.10 -6.41
N HIS A 83 3.28 -9.17 -5.62
CA HIS A 83 2.19 -10.14 -5.51
C HIS A 83 1.64 -10.07 -4.10
N SER A 84 0.38 -9.69 -3.94
CA SER A 84 -0.27 -9.61 -2.63
C SER A 84 -1.48 -10.52 -2.58
N PHE A 85 -1.63 -11.19 -1.44
CA PHE A 85 -2.81 -11.95 -1.06
C PHE A 85 -3.50 -11.25 0.10
N CYS A 86 -4.82 -11.23 0.10
CA CYS A 86 -5.63 -10.68 1.19
C CYS A 86 -6.90 -11.50 1.40
N TYR A 87 -7.26 -11.72 2.68
CA TYR A 87 -8.48 -12.38 3.11
C TYR A 87 -9.22 -11.47 4.10
N PRO A 88 -10.13 -10.57 3.66
CA PRO A 88 -10.75 -9.56 4.50
C PRO A 88 -11.95 -10.05 5.32
N THR A 89 -12.55 -11.21 4.99
CA THR A 89 -13.79 -11.70 5.60
C THR A 89 -13.81 -11.66 7.13
N PRO A 90 -12.78 -12.10 7.87
CA PRO A 90 -12.85 -12.07 9.33
C PRO A 90 -12.89 -10.65 9.89
N LEU A 91 -12.17 -9.70 9.27
CA LEU A 91 -12.23 -8.29 9.67
C LEU A 91 -13.62 -7.71 9.43
N LEU A 92 -14.19 -7.91 8.25
CA LEU A 92 -15.51 -7.37 7.90
C LEU A 92 -16.60 -7.94 8.82
N LYS A 93 -16.57 -9.25 9.10
CA LYS A 93 -17.48 -9.88 10.10
C LYS A 93 -17.27 -9.31 11.50
N LYS A 94 -16.04 -8.92 11.85
CA LYS A 94 -15.80 -8.27 13.14
C LYS A 94 -16.36 -6.84 13.17
N LEU A 95 -16.33 -6.12 12.05
CA LEU A 95 -16.94 -4.79 11.93
C LEU A 95 -18.48 -4.82 11.95
N GLN A 96 -19.11 -5.95 11.67
CA GLN A 96 -20.55 -6.19 11.86
C GLN A 96 -20.92 -6.39 13.33
N SER A 97 -20.00 -6.85 14.15
CA SER A 97 -20.26 -7.05 15.56
C SER A 97 -20.05 -5.74 16.33
N PRO A 98 -20.89 -5.42 17.32
CA PRO A 98 -20.53 -4.41 18.31
C PRO A 98 -19.17 -4.85 18.88
N LEU A 99 -18.16 -4.00 18.79
CA LEU A 99 -16.74 -4.30 19.14
C LEU A 99 -16.53 -4.67 20.62
N GLY A 100 -17.45 -5.47 21.20
CA GLY A 100 -17.47 -5.84 22.61
C GLY A 100 -17.83 -4.70 23.55
N MET A 101 -18.26 -3.57 23.01
CA MET A 101 -18.74 -2.43 23.79
C MET A 101 -20.26 -2.36 23.67
N ASP A 102 -20.95 -3.01 24.56
CA ASP A 102 -22.41 -2.90 24.74
C ASP A 102 -22.81 -1.52 25.34
N ILE A 103 -22.22 -0.45 24.83
CA ILE A 103 -22.57 0.90 25.23
C ILE A 103 -23.67 1.38 24.26
N GLY A 104 -24.92 1.29 24.67
CA GLY A 104 -26.05 1.89 23.96
C GLY A 104 -26.93 0.95 23.16
N GLY A 105 -26.81 -0.36 23.32
CA GLY A 105 -27.68 -1.36 22.70
C GLY A 105 -27.00 -2.17 21.59
N PRO A 106 -27.60 -3.30 21.23
CA PRO A 106 -27.07 -4.14 20.17
C PRO A 106 -27.01 -3.32 18.86
N ASN A 107 -25.87 -3.24 18.24
CA ASN A 107 -25.60 -2.58 16.95
C ASN A 107 -25.25 -1.09 16.96
N MET A 108 -25.21 -0.38 18.06
CA MET A 108 -24.95 1.07 18.07
C MET A 108 -23.52 1.45 17.59
N PHE A 109 -22.58 0.51 17.56
CA PHE A 109 -21.21 0.71 17.09
C PHE A 109 -20.76 -0.27 16.01
N ALA A 110 -21.69 -0.99 15.38
CA ALA A 110 -21.35 -1.77 14.20
C ALA A 110 -21.08 -0.83 13.03
N MET A 111 -19.88 -0.92 12.44
CA MET A 111 -19.54 -0.14 11.24
C MET A 111 -20.22 -0.68 9.98
N ILE A 112 -20.55 -1.97 9.97
CA ILE A 112 -21.28 -2.67 8.92
C ILE A 112 -22.53 -3.25 9.56
N SER A 113 -23.70 -3.09 8.91
CA SER A 113 -24.95 -3.67 9.43
C SER A 113 -24.81 -5.18 9.59
N PRO A 114 -25.26 -5.76 10.73
CA PRO A 114 -25.29 -7.20 10.93
C PRO A 114 -26.20 -7.96 9.94
N GLU A 115 -27.11 -7.25 9.27
CA GLU A 115 -28.05 -7.84 8.30
C GLU A 115 -27.39 -8.11 6.93
N PHE A 116 -26.25 -7.50 6.65
CA PHE A 116 -25.55 -7.69 5.38
C PHE A 116 -24.77 -8.99 5.36
N GLU A 117 -24.90 -9.72 4.28
CA GLU A 117 -24.11 -10.92 4.07
C GLU A 117 -22.65 -10.57 3.77
N ILE A 118 -21.71 -11.21 4.48
CA ILE A 118 -20.28 -11.13 4.22
C ILE A 118 -19.77 -12.55 3.92
N PRO A 119 -19.62 -12.89 2.63
CA PRO A 119 -19.16 -14.19 2.21
C PRO A 119 -17.66 -14.38 2.47
N HIS A 120 -17.16 -15.61 2.30
CA HIS A 120 -15.74 -15.87 2.21
C HIS A 120 -15.20 -15.36 0.88
N MET A 121 -14.20 -14.49 0.95
CA MET A 121 -13.62 -13.85 -0.23
C MET A 121 -12.13 -13.65 -0.07
N PHE A 122 -11.40 -13.77 -1.18
CA PHE A 122 -9.95 -13.60 -1.27
C PHE A 122 -9.61 -12.67 -2.41
N SER A 123 -8.51 -11.97 -2.33
CA SER A 123 -7.99 -11.21 -3.47
C SER A 123 -6.51 -11.48 -3.70
N LEU A 124 -6.15 -11.50 -4.97
CA LEU A 124 -4.78 -11.56 -5.46
C LEU A 124 -4.49 -10.28 -6.23
N TRP A 125 -3.49 -9.55 -5.80
CA TRP A 125 -3.03 -8.32 -6.43
C TRP A 125 -1.68 -8.57 -7.08
N ASN A 126 -1.56 -8.25 -8.36
CA ASN A 126 -0.34 -8.41 -9.12
C ASN A 126 0.01 -7.08 -9.76
N THR A 127 1.15 -6.51 -9.42
CA THR A 127 1.59 -5.20 -9.89
C THR A 127 3.01 -5.28 -10.41
N ILE A 128 3.27 -4.74 -11.58
CA ILE A 128 4.60 -4.48 -12.11
C ILE A 128 4.99 -3.07 -11.67
N VAL A 129 6.20 -2.92 -11.17
CA VAL A 129 6.78 -1.65 -10.76
C VAL A 129 8.08 -1.45 -11.52
N ALA A 130 8.21 -0.31 -12.21
CA ALA A 130 9.44 0.12 -12.84
C ALA A 130 9.93 1.40 -12.17
N SER A 131 11.17 1.42 -11.70
CA SER A 131 11.76 2.56 -11.00
C SER A 131 13.02 3.04 -11.69
N LYS A 132 13.20 4.35 -11.75
CA LYS A 132 14.38 5.00 -12.29
C LYS A 132 14.81 6.16 -11.39
N PRO A 133 16.10 6.26 -11.00
CA PRO A 133 16.63 7.49 -10.42
C PRO A 133 16.53 8.62 -11.45
N LEU A 134 16.02 9.77 -11.06
CA LEU A 134 16.06 10.99 -11.87
C LEU A 134 17.38 11.73 -11.66
N ASP A 135 17.87 11.68 -10.44
CA ASP A 135 19.16 12.21 -10.00
C ASP A 135 19.64 11.45 -8.74
N HIS A 136 20.67 11.98 -8.07
CA HIS A 136 21.24 11.35 -6.86
C HIS A 136 20.23 11.24 -5.69
N ASP A 137 19.24 12.10 -5.64
CA ASP A 137 18.34 12.26 -4.51
C ASP A 137 16.88 11.95 -4.83
N ARG A 138 16.53 11.65 -6.09
CA ARG A 138 15.13 11.40 -6.50
C ARG A 138 14.98 10.12 -7.30
N VAL A 139 13.90 9.39 -7.01
CA VAL A 139 13.49 8.18 -7.71
C VAL A 139 12.06 8.35 -8.19
N PHE A 140 11.83 8.12 -9.46
CA PHE A 140 10.51 8.01 -10.05
C PHE A 140 10.15 6.53 -10.22
N SER A 141 8.91 6.17 -9.96
CA SER A 141 8.38 4.83 -10.18
C SER A 141 7.05 4.89 -10.91
N ALA A 142 6.86 4.00 -11.88
CA ALA A 142 5.58 3.76 -12.53
C ALA A 142 5.07 2.36 -12.14
N LYS A 143 3.77 2.23 -11.97
CA LYS A 143 3.09 1.01 -11.52
C LYS A 143 1.93 0.68 -12.44
N ALA A 144 1.80 -0.59 -12.80
CA ALA A 144 0.62 -1.11 -13.48
C ALA A 144 0.27 -2.48 -12.89
N GLY A 145 -0.99 -2.71 -12.57
CA GLY A 145 -1.39 -3.93 -11.91
C GLY A 145 -2.83 -4.33 -12.16
N VAL A 146 -3.12 -5.59 -11.82
CA VAL A 146 -4.45 -6.16 -11.82
C VAL A 146 -4.70 -6.81 -10.47
N ALA A 147 -5.90 -6.63 -9.95
CA ALA A 147 -6.39 -7.39 -8.82
C ALA A 147 -7.52 -8.32 -9.29
N ILE A 148 -7.55 -9.52 -8.74
CA ILE A 148 -8.57 -10.54 -9.01
C ILE A 148 -9.13 -10.98 -7.67
N ALA A 149 -10.47 -11.04 -7.58
CA ALA A 149 -11.17 -11.59 -6.42
C ALA A 149 -11.69 -12.99 -6.71
N LEU A 150 -11.67 -13.80 -5.66
CA LEU A 150 -12.27 -15.12 -5.61
C LEU A 150 -13.32 -15.11 -4.50
N GLY A 151 -14.56 -15.35 -4.84
CA GLY A 151 -15.70 -15.14 -3.95
C GLY A 151 -16.08 -13.67 -3.83
N GLY A 152 -17.14 -13.36 -3.08
CA GLY A 152 -17.58 -11.98 -2.83
C GLY A 152 -18.71 -11.50 -3.73
N ALA A 153 -19.21 -12.31 -4.65
CA ALA A 153 -20.35 -11.94 -5.50
C ALA A 153 -21.60 -11.56 -4.70
N ASP A 154 -21.77 -12.17 -3.52
CA ASP A 154 -22.90 -11.93 -2.62
C ASP A 154 -22.59 -10.85 -1.56
N LEU A 155 -21.47 -10.15 -1.67
CA LEU A 155 -21.16 -9.06 -0.75
C LEU A 155 -22.13 -7.90 -0.98
N ALA A 156 -22.85 -7.51 0.08
CA ALA A 156 -23.75 -6.36 0.02
C ALA A 156 -22.97 -5.09 -0.33
N MET A 157 -23.44 -4.33 -1.32
CA MET A 157 -22.77 -3.09 -1.78
C MET A 157 -22.61 -2.07 -0.66
N GLU A 158 -23.59 -2.00 0.23
CA GLU A 158 -23.61 -1.12 1.40
C GLU A 158 -22.52 -1.47 2.42
N SER A 159 -21.94 -2.68 2.34
CA SER A 159 -20.82 -3.07 3.18
C SER A 159 -19.46 -2.62 2.63
N THR A 160 -19.42 -1.83 1.54
CA THR A 160 -18.20 -1.26 0.98
C THR A 160 -17.65 -0.18 1.90
N ILE A 161 -16.68 -0.56 2.71
CA ILE A 161 -15.95 0.38 3.56
C ILE A 161 -14.51 0.46 3.02
N ASP A 162 -14.19 1.54 2.34
CA ASP A 162 -12.83 1.83 1.92
C ASP A 162 -12.06 2.47 3.07
N LEU A 163 -11.41 1.65 3.89
CA LEU A 163 -10.43 2.10 4.88
C LEU A 163 -9.02 1.77 4.38
N PRO A 164 -8.46 2.55 3.46
CA PRO A 164 -7.25 2.20 2.69
C PRO A 164 -5.97 2.14 3.52
N LEU A 165 -6.03 2.46 4.81
CA LEU A 165 -4.94 2.20 5.77
C LEU A 165 -5.02 0.79 6.37
N VAL A 166 -6.17 0.15 6.29
CA VAL A 166 -6.46 -1.09 7.02
C VAL A 166 -6.53 -2.28 6.09
N TYR A 167 -7.05 -2.13 4.87
CA TYR A 167 -7.24 -3.22 3.93
C TYR A 167 -7.21 -2.78 2.46
N HIS A 168 -7.10 -3.74 1.56
CA HIS A 168 -7.20 -3.54 0.13
C HIS A 168 -8.62 -3.15 -0.27
N ARG A 169 -8.77 -2.46 -1.40
CA ARG A 169 -10.08 -2.04 -1.89
C ARG A 169 -11.05 -3.20 -2.04
N LEU A 170 -12.23 -3.05 -1.44
CA LEU A 170 -13.30 -4.03 -1.53
C LEU A 170 -13.96 -4.05 -2.91
N ALA A 171 -13.82 -2.99 -3.68
CA ALA A 171 -14.39 -2.89 -5.03
C ALA A 171 -14.01 -4.04 -5.97
N VAL A 172 -12.87 -4.69 -5.74
CA VAL A 172 -12.46 -5.89 -6.51
C VAL A 172 -13.45 -7.04 -6.37
N TYR A 173 -14.14 -7.15 -5.22
CA TYR A 173 -15.06 -8.28 -4.96
C TYR A 173 -16.38 -8.16 -5.69
N TYR A 174 -16.82 -6.93 -6.00
CA TYR A 174 -18.07 -6.72 -6.75
C TYR A 174 -17.94 -7.01 -8.24
N ASN A 175 -16.74 -6.82 -8.79
CA ASN A 175 -16.50 -6.99 -10.23
C ASN A 175 -15.57 -8.16 -10.55
N SER A 176 -15.13 -8.90 -9.54
CA SER A 176 -14.14 -9.98 -9.62
C SER A 176 -12.74 -9.53 -10.06
N TRP A 177 -12.56 -8.34 -10.61
CA TRP A 177 -11.27 -7.81 -10.99
C TRP A 177 -11.26 -6.27 -11.08
N LEU A 178 -10.09 -5.68 -11.00
CA LEU A 178 -9.85 -4.26 -11.24
C LEU A 178 -8.43 -4.03 -11.79
N LEU A 179 -8.24 -2.88 -12.42
CA LEU A 179 -6.94 -2.39 -12.87
C LEU A 179 -6.43 -1.30 -11.95
N ARG A 180 -5.12 -1.26 -11.75
CA ARG A 180 -4.40 -0.19 -11.06
C ARG A 180 -3.32 0.38 -11.95
N LEU A 181 -3.28 1.71 -12.07
CA LEU A 181 -2.19 2.47 -12.66
C LEU A 181 -1.69 3.46 -11.63
N GLY A 182 -0.40 3.62 -11.48
CA GLY A 182 0.12 4.54 -10.48
C GLY A 182 1.52 5.05 -10.76
N THR A 183 1.86 6.11 -10.08
CA THR A 183 3.21 6.71 -10.11
C THR A 183 3.64 7.15 -8.73
N ASP A 184 4.93 7.04 -8.43
CA ASP A 184 5.56 7.55 -7.22
C ASP A 184 6.74 8.43 -7.56
N MET A 185 6.89 9.49 -6.78
CA MET A 185 8.10 10.29 -6.71
C MET A 185 8.62 10.25 -5.28
N ASN A 186 9.82 9.80 -5.13
CA ASN A 186 10.52 9.72 -3.85
C ASN A 186 11.79 10.53 -3.91
N GLY A 187 12.12 11.23 -2.85
CA GLY A 187 13.34 12.02 -2.86
C GLY A 187 13.78 12.53 -1.49
N ARG A 188 14.94 13.16 -1.50
CA ARG A 188 15.53 13.82 -0.34
C ARG A 188 15.28 15.33 -0.42
N LEU A 189 14.71 15.90 0.63
CA LEU A 189 14.53 17.36 0.77
C LEU A 189 15.77 18.03 1.36
N LYS A 190 16.32 17.42 2.41
CA LYS A 190 17.52 17.86 3.14
C LYS A 190 18.20 16.62 3.75
N ARG A 191 19.33 16.83 4.41
CA ARG A 191 20.15 15.75 5.00
C ARG A 191 19.37 14.62 5.69
N ASN A 192 18.36 14.95 6.49
CA ASN A 192 17.60 13.98 7.30
C ASN A 192 16.10 13.99 6.97
N TRP A 193 15.71 14.57 5.83
CA TRP A 193 14.31 14.68 5.44
C TRP A 193 14.13 14.11 4.05
N THR A 194 13.22 13.17 3.92
CA THR A 194 12.80 12.60 2.64
C THR A 194 11.32 12.85 2.42
N TYR A 195 10.88 12.69 1.19
CA TYR A 195 9.47 12.80 0.82
C TYR A 195 9.06 11.67 -0.09
N LEU A 196 7.78 11.36 -0.04
CA LEU A 196 7.06 10.51 -0.98
C LEU A 196 5.84 11.26 -1.46
N VAL A 197 5.63 11.28 -2.77
CA VAL A 197 4.38 11.71 -3.41
C VAL A 197 3.96 10.57 -4.32
N ASP A 198 2.78 10.00 -4.10
CA ASP A 198 2.22 8.97 -4.97
C ASP A 198 0.84 9.32 -5.49
N GLY A 199 0.45 8.71 -6.60
CA GLY A 199 -0.89 8.76 -7.16
C GLY A 199 -1.22 7.41 -7.78
N ASP A 200 -2.37 6.85 -7.42
CA ASP A 200 -2.89 5.59 -7.93
C ASP A 200 -4.30 5.79 -8.49
N LEU A 201 -4.52 5.35 -9.71
CA LEU A 201 -5.82 5.27 -10.36
C LEU A 201 -6.28 3.81 -10.37
N PHE A 202 -7.47 3.57 -9.87
CA PHE A 202 -8.13 2.27 -9.91
C PHE A 202 -9.30 2.34 -10.90
N LEU A 203 -9.32 1.42 -11.84
CA LEU A 203 -10.40 1.25 -12.82
C LEU A 203 -11.09 -0.08 -12.54
N ILE A 204 -12.42 -0.03 -12.48
CA ILE A 204 -13.28 -1.19 -12.18
C ILE A 204 -14.25 -1.35 -13.37
N PRO A 205 -13.82 -2.00 -14.46
CA PRO A 205 -14.63 -2.10 -15.66
C PRO A 205 -15.94 -2.84 -15.39
N GLY A 206 -17.04 -2.36 -15.97
CA GLY A 206 -18.35 -3.00 -15.88
C GLY A 206 -19.19 -2.63 -14.65
N MET A 207 -18.68 -1.77 -13.77
CA MET A 207 -19.45 -1.26 -12.64
C MET A 207 -19.84 0.21 -12.80
N LYS A 208 -21.02 0.59 -12.31
CA LYS A 208 -21.27 1.99 -11.94
C LYS A 208 -20.33 2.34 -10.78
N GLY A 209 -19.69 3.51 -10.80
CA GLY A 209 -18.60 3.80 -9.86
C GLY A 209 -17.28 3.13 -10.26
N TYR A 210 -16.95 3.17 -11.49
CA TYR A 210 -15.88 2.46 -12.17
C TYR A 210 -14.47 3.00 -11.89
N MET A 211 -14.32 4.04 -11.09
CA MET A 211 -13.02 4.70 -10.90
C MET A 211 -12.81 5.15 -9.46
N ALA A 212 -11.58 5.02 -9.01
CA ALA A 212 -11.13 5.70 -7.80
C ALA A 212 -9.71 6.24 -7.99
N LEU A 213 -9.44 7.39 -7.40
CA LEU A 213 -8.15 8.05 -7.38
C LEU A 213 -7.64 8.12 -5.94
N GLU A 214 -6.42 7.70 -5.73
CA GLU A 214 -5.72 7.84 -4.45
C GLU A 214 -4.46 8.67 -4.64
N HIS A 215 -4.24 9.59 -3.73
CA HIS A 215 -3.02 10.38 -3.66
C HIS A 215 -2.49 10.38 -2.24
N LYS A 216 -1.18 10.16 -2.09
CA LYS A 216 -0.53 10.21 -0.78
C LYS A 216 0.72 11.08 -0.86
N SER A 217 0.85 11.97 0.12
CA SER A 217 2.06 12.75 0.33
C SER A 217 2.54 12.55 1.75
N VAL A 218 3.81 12.17 1.88
CA VAL A 218 4.44 11.88 3.17
C VAL A 218 5.82 12.54 3.22
N VAL A 219 6.13 13.16 4.34
CA VAL A 219 7.47 13.61 4.67
C VAL A 219 7.98 12.75 5.82
N THR A 220 9.22 12.31 5.73
CA THR A 220 9.85 11.44 6.70
C THR A 220 11.11 12.10 7.26
N TRP A 221 11.18 12.20 8.59
CA TRP A 221 12.39 12.59 9.30
C TRP A 221 13.20 11.34 9.68
N GLU A 222 14.38 11.23 9.12
CA GLU A 222 15.34 10.17 9.37
C GLU A 222 16.21 10.52 10.59
N LYS A 223 15.75 10.22 11.81
CA LYS A 223 16.52 10.46 13.03
C LYS A 223 17.82 9.61 13.06
N SER A 224 17.74 8.39 12.54
CA SER A 224 18.86 7.46 12.40
C SER A 224 18.58 6.45 11.29
N ARG A 225 19.57 5.61 10.94
CA ARG A 225 19.38 4.48 10.02
C ARG A 225 18.34 3.45 10.52
N ARG A 226 17.99 3.48 11.80
CA ARG A 226 17.11 2.51 12.46
C ARG A 226 15.78 3.09 12.94
N PHE A 227 15.62 4.41 12.92
CA PHE A 227 14.40 5.05 13.41
C PHE A 227 14.01 6.27 12.58
N HIS A 228 12.78 6.25 12.07
CA HIS A 228 12.18 7.31 11.27
C HIS A 228 10.80 7.71 11.81
N ILE A 229 10.44 8.95 11.58
CA ILE A 229 9.10 9.48 11.85
C ILE A 229 8.55 10.01 10.55
N SER A 230 7.41 9.49 10.14
CA SER A 230 6.71 9.92 8.91
C SER A 230 5.41 10.60 9.25
N PHE A 231 5.09 11.67 8.54
CA PHE A 231 3.82 12.38 8.63
C PHE A 231 3.39 12.86 7.24
N GLY A 232 2.09 12.99 7.06
CA GLY A 232 1.55 13.38 5.78
C GLY A 232 0.05 13.21 5.71
N TYR A 233 -0.45 12.97 4.51
CA TYR A 233 -1.87 12.72 4.28
C TYR A 233 -2.07 11.75 3.11
N LYS A 234 -3.26 11.16 3.07
CA LYS A 234 -3.80 10.42 1.94
C LYS A 234 -5.15 11.01 1.55
N LEU A 235 -5.31 11.32 0.27
CA LEU A 235 -6.58 11.70 -0.34
C LEU A 235 -7.12 10.49 -1.10
N ILE A 236 -8.41 10.25 -0.97
CA ILE A 236 -9.12 9.19 -1.69
C ILE A 236 -10.36 9.81 -2.29
N TYR A 237 -10.43 9.80 -3.60
CA TYR A 237 -11.62 10.17 -4.35
C TYR A 237 -12.13 8.91 -5.05
N GLY A 238 -13.39 8.57 -4.87
CA GLY A 238 -13.98 7.40 -5.49
C GLY A 238 -15.42 7.64 -5.89
N LEU A 239 -15.80 7.06 -7.01
CA LEU A 239 -17.19 6.87 -7.40
C LEU A 239 -17.59 5.49 -6.87
N TYR A 240 -18.58 5.46 -6.00
CA TYR A 240 -19.09 4.21 -5.41
C TYR A 240 -20.33 3.75 -6.17
N PRO A 241 -20.57 2.42 -6.26
CA PRO A 241 -21.74 1.89 -6.95
C PRO A 241 -23.05 2.35 -6.30
N ASP A 242 -24.14 2.33 -7.06
CA ASP A 242 -25.50 2.60 -6.58
C ASP A 242 -25.84 1.68 -5.39
N GLY A 243 -26.45 2.22 -4.36
CA GLY A 243 -26.76 1.51 -3.10
C GLY A 243 -26.22 2.22 -1.87
N TYR A 244 -25.29 3.13 -2.01
CA TYR A 244 -25.03 4.14 -0.99
C TYR A 244 -26.21 5.11 -0.93
N PRO A 245 -26.56 5.66 0.27
CA PRO A 245 -27.86 6.32 0.49
C PRO A 245 -28.18 7.51 -0.40
N ASN A 246 -27.33 7.87 -1.33
CA ASN A 246 -27.61 8.87 -2.37
C ASN A 246 -26.91 8.44 -3.66
N ASP A 247 -27.67 8.16 -4.71
CA ASP A 247 -27.23 7.86 -6.06
C ASP A 247 -25.99 8.68 -6.47
N HIS A 248 -24.90 8.00 -6.86
CA HIS A 248 -23.67 8.59 -7.41
C HIS A 248 -22.86 9.52 -6.50
N MET A 249 -22.70 9.23 -5.22
CA MET A 249 -21.81 10.04 -4.39
C MET A 249 -20.32 9.80 -4.74
N ALA A 250 -19.73 10.83 -5.34
CA ALA A 250 -18.30 11.00 -5.30
C ALA A 250 -17.89 11.33 -3.85
N LEU A 251 -17.17 10.44 -3.19
CA LEU A 251 -16.68 10.68 -1.83
C LEU A 251 -15.20 11.08 -1.88
N LEU A 252 -14.90 12.21 -1.23
CA LEU A 252 -13.52 12.63 -0.97
C LEU A 252 -13.19 12.40 0.49
N HIS A 253 -12.25 11.50 0.75
CA HIS A 253 -11.72 11.25 2.08
C HIS A 253 -10.31 11.82 2.21
N ILE A 254 -10.06 12.50 3.33
CA ILE A 254 -8.72 13.00 3.69
C ILE A 254 -8.31 12.31 4.97
N LEU A 255 -7.24 11.53 4.91
CA LEU A 255 -6.71 10.78 6.04
C LEU A 255 -5.35 11.35 6.43
N PRO A 256 -5.20 11.88 7.66
CA PRO A 256 -3.89 12.24 8.17
C PRO A 256 -3.06 10.98 8.41
N LEU A 257 -1.78 11.04 8.09
CA LEU A 257 -0.84 9.96 8.26
C LEU A 257 0.23 10.37 9.27
N LEU A 258 0.43 9.53 10.27
CA LEU A 258 1.55 9.61 11.21
C LEU A 258 2.05 8.20 11.46
N ASP A 259 3.35 7.98 11.32
CA ASP A 259 3.93 6.67 11.60
C ASP A 259 5.31 6.77 12.25
N LEU A 260 5.58 5.85 13.16
CA LEU A 260 6.89 5.62 13.75
C LEU A 260 7.43 4.33 13.16
N GLN A 261 8.63 4.38 12.61
CA GLN A 261 9.21 3.29 11.85
C GLN A 261 10.57 2.90 12.44
N TRP A 262 10.81 1.61 12.52
CA TRP A 262 12.04 1.02 12.99
C TRP A 262 12.64 0.08 11.94
N ALA A 263 13.96 -0.03 11.95
CA ALA A 263 14.68 -1.01 11.16
C ALA A 263 15.69 -1.77 12.00
N ARG A 264 15.95 -3.00 11.58
CA ARG A 264 16.98 -3.89 12.12
C ARG A 264 17.72 -4.55 10.96
N ASP A 265 19.05 -4.52 11.00
CA ASP A 265 19.95 -5.25 10.11
C ASP A 265 20.25 -6.62 10.71
#